data_f6c724ee904e17e0304b5e48128001f3
#
_entry.id   f6c724ee904e17e0304b5e48128001f3
#
_cell.length_a   1.000
_cell.length_b   1.000
_cell.length_c   1.000
_cell.angle_alpha   90.00
_cell.angle_beta   90.00
_cell.angle_gamma   90.00
#
_symmetry.space_group_name_H-M   'P 1'
#
loop_
_entity.id
_entity.type
_entity.pdbx_description
1 polymer ?
#
loop_
_entity_poly.entity_id
_entity_poly.type
_entity_poly.pdbx_seq_one_letter_code
_entity_poly.pdbx_strand_id
1 'polypeptide(L)'
;MKIIKCLLSIATLILAAACSPSGGSKDVNVSVSPSEISAPYTQSNQTIEVQSDGAWTVSALSKEGLELSWLKLNKVKGTGNSKVSLRVYVNDYKNTRTAYITVTSESGKVAVATLTQDGNPDSTAEGSEIQVRVGTFNVRVSSTADGENAWDLRKTRVIRAVKDCDFDFWGINEGSNNIQTYLTEELKEIYNIKYFSPYAQDGKGNKAQGLAYKKSYTLSDWHYFWLSDTPDVMSQNDISGDSKYNRGGCCGVLTHNDTGIKIFVMVTHGALNDVTRDAFAKLYVQKEKEYNPKGYPSFFVGDMNAAPDSPATNVYRQHWKDVYLEAGAANITGPLATYNGFNLSANLNNAAKRIDYIYYRNAKPVNYVCFDKKYDGLYPSDHFPIYSDMVVKVTVEK
;
A
#
# COMPACT_ATOMS: atom_id res chain seq x y z
N MET A 1 0.72 -2.34 43.16
CA MET A 1 -0.54 -1.53 43.17
C MET A 1 -0.33 -0.33 42.25
N LYS A 2 -1.06 -0.21 41.15
CA LYS A 2 -1.05 0.77 40.04
C LYS A 2 -0.56 0.20 38.69
N ILE A 3 -1.37 -0.66 38.08
CA ILE A 3 -1.43 -0.86 36.64
C ILE A 3 -2.90 -1.11 36.34
N ILE A 4 -3.70 -0.07 36.20
CA ILE A 4 -5.01 -0.08 35.52
C ILE A 4 -5.28 1.38 35.17
N LYS A 5 -4.96 1.80 33.94
CA LYS A 5 -5.52 2.94 33.23
C LYS A 5 -4.79 3.12 31.91
N CYS A 6 -5.12 2.33 30.92
CA CYS A 6 -4.86 2.64 29.50
C CYS A 6 -5.69 1.70 28.60
N LEU A 7 -7.00 1.72 28.77
CA LEU A 7 -7.94 0.93 27.94
C LEU A 7 -9.18 1.77 27.60
N LEU A 8 -8.98 3.02 27.19
CA LEU A 8 -10.11 3.85 26.77
C LEU A 8 -9.68 4.90 25.74
N SER A 9 -9.31 4.45 24.53
CA SER A 9 -9.20 5.36 23.38
C SER A 9 -9.21 4.64 22.00
N ILE A 10 -10.00 3.56 21.85
CA ILE A 10 -10.19 2.89 20.55
C ILE A 10 -11.70 2.86 20.21
N ALA A 11 -12.39 3.96 20.38
CA ALA A 11 -13.82 4.01 20.02
C ALA A 11 -14.20 5.37 19.45
N THR A 12 -13.45 5.85 18.44
CA THR A 12 -13.94 7.04 17.70
C THR A 12 -13.39 7.04 16.28
N LEU A 13 -13.92 6.21 15.41
CA LEU A 13 -13.91 6.46 13.97
C LEU A 13 -14.90 5.54 13.25
N ILE A 14 -16.16 5.80 13.38
CA ILE A 14 -17.19 5.49 12.38
C ILE A 14 -18.42 6.32 12.78
N LEU A 15 -18.73 7.37 12.06
CA LEU A 15 -20.06 7.73 11.59
C LEU A 15 -20.10 9.18 11.11
N ALA A 16 -20.16 9.33 9.83
CA ALA A 16 -20.86 10.45 9.22
C ALA A 16 -21.85 9.88 8.24
N ALA A 17 -23.10 9.72 8.66
CA ALA A 17 -24.22 9.64 7.75
C ALA A 17 -25.54 9.97 8.47
N ALA A 18 -26.12 11.10 8.07
CA ALA A 18 -27.53 11.43 8.02
C ALA A 18 -28.34 11.51 9.32
N CYS A 19 -28.66 12.72 9.68
CA CYS A 19 -29.85 13.11 10.46
C CYS A 19 -31.12 12.76 9.74
N SER A 20 -32.08 12.14 10.46
CA SER A 20 -33.54 12.46 10.42
C SER A 20 -34.29 11.77 11.56
N PRO A 21 -35.52 12.19 11.94
CA PRO A 21 -35.79 12.53 13.33
C PRO A 21 -36.67 11.51 14.08
N SER A 22 -36.61 11.60 15.41
CA SER A 22 -37.62 11.19 16.42
C SER A 22 -38.27 9.78 16.28
N GLY A 23 -37.56 8.83 16.83
CA GLY A 23 -38.08 7.59 17.38
C GLY A 23 -37.02 7.13 18.38
N GLY A 24 -37.30 7.02 19.66
CA GLY A 24 -36.37 6.58 20.68
C GLY A 24 -35.69 5.27 20.22
N SER A 25 -34.40 5.31 19.90
CA SER A 25 -33.65 4.10 19.54
C SER A 25 -33.66 3.17 20.75
N LYS A 26 -34.22 1.98 20.58
CA LYS A 26 -34.18 0.94 21.61
C LYS A 26 -32.73 0.67 21.94
N ASP A 27 -32.40 0.75 23.22
CA ASP A 27 -31.04 0.46 23.70
C ASP A 27 -30.77 -1.04 23.58
N VAL A 28 -29.97 -1.43 22.54
CA VAL A 28 -29.69 -2.83 22.22
C VAL A 28 -28.44 -3.28 22.91
N ASN A 29 -28.55 -4.25 23.81
CA ASN A 29 -27.42 -4.86 24.49
C ASN A 29 -26.75 -5.92 23.63
N VAL A 30 -25.46 -6.08 23.82
CA VAL A 30 -24.66 -7.12 23.15
C VAL A 30 -23.60 -7.66 24.11
N SER A 31 -23.38 -8.97 24.05
CA SER A 31 -22.28 -9.65 24.73
C SER A 31 -21.73 -10.76 23.86
N VAL A 32 -20.50 -11.20 24.14
CA VAL A 32 -19.81 -12.25 23.42
C VAL A 32 -19.17 -13.25 24.40
N SER A 33 -19.25 -14.54 24.08
CA SER A 33 -18.66 -15.62 24.89
C SER A 33 -18.10 -16.73 23.98
N PRO A 34 -16.93 -17.29 24.29
CA PRO A 34 -16.02 -16.83 25.33
C PRO A 34 -15.37 -15.49 24.98
N SER A 35 -14.92 -14.73 25.98
CA SER A 35 -14.17 -13.48 25.76
C SER A 35 -12.71 -13.70 25.42
N GLU A 36 -12.17 -14.89 25.70
CA GLU A 36 -10.81 -15.28 25.34
C GLU A 36 -10.84 -16.63 24.66
N ILE A 37 -10.10 -16.77 23.56
CA ILE A 37 -10.05 -17.94 22.70
C ILE A 37 -8.59 -18.25 22.41
N SER A 38 -8.19 -19.49 22.69
CA SER A 38 -6.88 -20.04 22.29
C SER A 38 -7.06 -20.94 21.09
N ALA A 39 -6.20 -20.80 20.09
CA ALA A 39 -6.18 -21.63 18.89
C ALA A 39 -4.76 -22.19 18.67
N PRO A 40 -4.60 -23.45 18.26
CA PRO A 40 -3.30 -24.03 17.92
C PRO A 40 -2.71 -23.31 16.67
N TYR A 41 -1.40 -23.45 16.44
CA TYR A 41 -0.77 -22.92 15.24
C TYR A 41 -1.29 -23.56 13.94
N THR A 42 -1.82 -24.78 14.01
CA THR A 42 -2.46 -25.46 12.89
C THR A 42 -3.83 -24.86 12.57
N GLN A 43 -4.34 -25.13 11.36
CA GLN A 43 -5.68 -24.68 10.99
C GLN A 43 -6.73 -25.24 11.98
N SER A 44 -7.63 -24.37 12.43
CA SER A 44 -8.70 -24.74 13.36
C SER A 44 -9.99 -23.95 13.10
N ASN A 45 -11.10 -24.45 13.66
CA ASN A 45 -12.36 -23.72 13.69
C ASN A 45 -12.70 -23.42 15.15
N GLN A 46 -13.00 -22.14 15.41
CA GLN A 46 -13.46 -21.66 16.71
C GLN A 46 -14.89 -21.13 16.59
N THR A 47 -15.54 -20.90 17.71
CA THR A 47 -16.91 -20.35 17.71
C THR A 47 -17.05 -19.37 18.86
N ILE A 48 -17.70 -18.25 18.59
CA ILE A 48 -18.22 -17.33 19.61
C ILE A 48 -19.74 -17.35 19.61
N GLU A 49 -20.34 -17.16 20.77
CA GLU A 49 -21.77 -16.93 20.94
C GLU A 49 -22.01 -15.46 21.19
N VAL A 50 -22.79 -14.84 20.33
CA VAL A 50 -23.26 -13.48 20.49
C VAL A 50 -24.65 -13.56 21.14
N GLN A 51 -24.83 -12.83 22.24
CA GLN A 51 -26.13 -12.61 22.87
C GLN A 51 -26.52 -11.15 22.62
N SER A 52 -27.70 -10.92 22.07
CA SER A 52 -28.20 -9.59 21.76
C SER A 52 -29.71 -9.57 21.75
N ASP A 53 -30.33 -8.45 22.10
CA ASP A 53 -31.75 -8.19 22.03
C ASP A 53 -32.18 -7.39 20.78
N GLY A 54 -31.22 -7.18 19.82
CA GLY A 54 -31.46 -6.50 18.55
C GLY A 54 -30.45 -6.87 17.47
N ALA A 55 -30.30 -6.01 16.48
CA ALA A 55 -29.37 -6.21 15.39
C ALA A 55 -27.91 -5.87 15.81
N TRP A 56 -26.94 -6.56 15.20
CA TRP A 56 -25.51 -6.38 15.48
C TRP A 56 -24.64 -6.67 14.25
N THR A 57 -23.44 -6.13 14.27
CA THR A 57 -22.37 -6.43 13.33
C THR A 57 -21.18 -7.04 14.07
N VAL A 58 -20.34 -7.80 13.36
CA VAL A 58 -19.10 -8.36 13.91
C VAL A 58 -17.95 -8.17 12.93
N SER A 59 -16.79 -7.80 13.45
CA SER A 59 -15.53 -7.70 12.74
C SER A 59 -14.42 -8.41 13.49
N ALA A 60 -13.36 -8.83 12.79
CA ALA A 60 -12.15 -9.37 13.39
C ALA A 60 -10.95 -8.60 12.83
N LEU A 61 -10.26 -7.88 13.71
CA LEU A 61 -9.18 -6.97 13.33
C LEU A 61 -7.95 -7.18 14.22
N SER A 62 -6.81 -6.70 13.78
CA SER A 62 -5.62 -6.57 14.62
C SER A 62 -5.83 -5.48 15.70
N LYS A 63 -4.91 -5.37 16.65
CA LYS A 63 -4.90 -4.30 17.67
C LYS A 63 -4.92 -2.90 17.04
N GLU A 64 -4.31 -2.74 15.87
CA GLU A 64 -4.22 -1.48 15.12
C GLU A 64 -5.40 -1.28 14.15
N GLY A 65 -6.40 -2.18 14.18
CA GLY A 65 -7.59 -2.09 13.34
C GLY A 65 -7.40 -2.58 11.91
N LEU A 66 -6.37 -3.40 11.63
CA LEU A 66 -6.13 -3.98 10.30
C LEU A 66 -6.93 -5.26 10.09
N GLU A 67 -7.37 -5.49 8.85
CA GLU A 67 -7.97 -6.75 8.43
C GLU A 67 -6.98 -7.91 8.56
N LEU A 68 -7.47 -9.07 8.96
CA LEU A 68 -6.68 -10.28 9.18
C LEU A 68 -6.96 -11.30 8.07
N SER A 69 -5.96 -11.60 7.27
CA SER A 69 -6.06 -12.63 6.22
C SER A 69 -6.18 -14.05 6.78
N TRP A 70 -5.65 -14.28 7.98
CA TRP A 70 -5.59 -15.59 8.63
C TRP A 70 -6.82 -15.95 9.47
N LEU A 71 -7.83 -15.08 9.52
CA LEU A 71 -9.07 -15.31 10.27
C LEU A 71 -10.28 -14.93 9.43
N LYS A 72 -11.17 -15.88 9.20
CA LYS A 72 -12.43 -15.63 8.50
C LYS A 72 -13.64 -15.85 9.39
N LEU A 73 -14.56 -14.92 9.35
CA LEU A 73 -15.89 -15.05 9.96
C LEU A 73 -16.87 -15.66 8.94
N ASN A 74 -17.73 -16.56 9.39
CA ASN A 74 -18.79 -17.11 8.54
C ASN A 74 -19.93 -16.12 8.30
N LYS A 75 -20.06 -15.08 9.12
CA LYS A 75 -21.00 -13.97 8.97
C LYS A 75 -20.45 -12.71 9.62
N VAL A 76 -20.87 -11.54 9.14
CA VAL A 76 -20.43 -10.22 9.64
C VAL A 76 -21.58 -9.41 10.26
N LYS A 77 -22.80 -9.96 10.30
CA LYS A 77 -23.98 -9.34 10.92
C LYS A 77 -25.00 -10.40 11.34
N GLY A 78 -25.89 -10.03 12.27
CA GLY A 78 -26.98 -10.87 12.75
C GLY A 78 -28.01 -10.07 13.53
N THR A 79 -29.03 -10.77 14.06
CA THR A 79 -30.05 -10.22 14.95
C THR A 79 -30.31 -11.24 16.04
N GLY A 80 -30.46 -10.78 17.29
CA GLY A 80 -30.67 -11.66 18.44
C GLY A 80 -29.45 -12.55 18.73
N ASN A 81 -29.67 -13.62 19.50
CA ASN A 81 -28.61 -14.56 19.86
C ASN A 81 -28.19 -15.38 18.64
N SER A 82 -26.88 -15.55 18.47
CA SER A 82 -26.33 -16.29 17.32
C SER A 82 -24.91 -16.80 17.57
N LYS A 83 -24.56 -17.88 16.87
CA LYS A 83 -23.18 -18.36 16.81
C LYS A 83 -22.47 -17.77 15.60
N VAL A 84 -21.22 -17.35 15.79
CA VAL A 84 -20.31 -16.93 14.74
C VAL A 84 -19.13 -17.90 14.72
N SER A 85 -18.94 -18.58 13.60
CA SER A 85 -17.79 -19.46 13.39
C SER A 85 -16.60 -18.68 12.87
N LEU A 86 -15.44 -18.99 13.41
CA LEU A 86 -14.15 -18.39 13.15
C LEU A 86 -13.25 -19.47 12.52
N ARG A 87 -12.96 -19.34 11.23
CA ARG A 87 -11.96 -20.21 10.60
C ARG A 87 -10.60 -19.56 10.76
N VAL A 88 -9.74 -20.22 11.56
CA VAL A 88 -8.37 -19.79 11.84
C VAL A 88 -7.44 -20.60 10.94
N TYR A 89 -6.67 -19.92 10.07
CA TYR A 89 -5.72 -20.58 9.19
C TYR A 89 -4.40 -20.87 9.91
N VAL A 90 -3.56 -21.71 9.30
CA VAL A 90 -2.24 -22.08 9.84
C VAL A 90 -1.41 -20.83 10.18
N ASN A 91 -0.71 -20.87 11.30
CA ASN A 91 0.32 -19.91 11.65
C ASN A 91 1.69 -20.54 11.33
N ASP A 92 2.29 -20.13 10.21
CA ASP A 92 3.59 -20.64 9.76
C ASP A 92 4.78 -19.95 10.45
N TYR A 93 4.51 -19.07 11.42
CA TYR A 93 5.53 -18.28 12.10
C TYR A 93 5.71 -18.75 13.55
N LYS A 94 6.93 -18.54 14.07
CA LYS A 94 7.31 -18.91 15.44
C LYS A 94 6.52 -18.16 16.52
N ASN A 95 6.13 -16.91 16.23
CA ASN A 95 5.45 -16.06 17.21
C ASN A 95 3.93 -16.27 17.22
N THR A 96 3.33 -16.14 18.39
CA THR A 96 1.88 -16.07 18.55
C THR A 96 1.30 -14.85 17.83
N ARG A 97 0.01 -14.92 17.47
CA ARG A 97 -0.69 -13.78 16.86
C ARG A 97 -2.08 -13.62 17.45
N THR A 98 -2.59 -12.40 17.48
CA THR A 98 -3.82 -12.05 18.19
C THR A 98 -4.80 -11.33 17.27
N ALA A 99 -6.09 -11.70 17.38
CA ALA A 99 -7.21 -11.02 16.75
C ALA A 99 -8.19 -10.49 17.80
N TYR A 100 -8.76 -9.33 17.54
CA TYR A 100 -9.84 -8.73 18.34
C TYR A 100 -11.14 -8.85 17.55
N ILE A 101 -12.08 -9.66 18.10
CA ILE A 101 -13.39 -9.89 17.49
C ILE A 101 -14.36 -8.96 18.19
N THR A 102 -14.78 -7.93 17.48
CA THR A 102 -15.62 -6.86 18.00
C THR A 102 -17.05 -7.02 17.49
N VAL A 103 -17.99 -7.16 18.40
CA VAL A 103 -19.43 -7.18 18.10
C VAL A 103 -20.01 -5.84 18.50
N THR A 104 -20.70 -5.17 17.57
CA THR A 104 -21.30 -3.85 17.78
C THR A 104 -22.79 -3.93 17.54
N SER A 105 -23.60 -3.55 18.53
CA SER A 105 -25.07 -3.45 18.40
C SER A 105 -25.47 -2.26 17.55
N GLU A 106 -26.69 -2.26 17.03
CA GLU A 106 -27.28 -1.12 16.29
C GLU A 106 -27.38 0.16 17.12
N SER A 107 -27.40 0.07 18.46
CA SER A 107 -27.32 1.21 19.37
C SER A 107 -25.88 1.66 19.70
N GLY A 108 -24.85 1.01 19.11
CA GLY A 108 -23.44 1.37 19.30
C GLY A 108 -22.77 0.73 20.52
N LYS A 109 -23.44 -0.16 21.28
CA LYS A 109 -22.76 -0.93 22.34
C LYS A 109 -21.83 -1.95 21.76
N VAL A 110 -20.69 -2.17 22.42
CA VAL A 110 -19.60 -3.00 21.94
C VAL A 110 -19.27 -4.11 22.93
N ALA A 111 -19.06 -5.32 22.41
CA ALA A 111 -18.48 -6.44 23.13
C ALA A 111 -17.28 -6.99 22.35
N VAL A 112 -16.21 -7.38 23.04
CA VAL A 112 -14.96 -7.83 22.41
C VAL A 112 -14.58 -9.21 22.93
N ALA A 113 -14.20 -10.10 22.00
CA ALA A 113 -13.49 -11.32 22.32
C ALA A 113 -12.07 -11.26 21.73
N THR A 114 -11.10 -11.82 22.45
CA THR A 114 -9.71 -11.90 21.99
C THR A 114 -9.40 -13.34 21.59
N LEU A 115 -8.90 -13.53 20.36
CA LEU A 115 -8.39 -14.81 19.90
C LEU A 115 -6.88 -14.74 19.82
N THR A 116 -6.18 -15.63 20.52
CA THR A 116 -4.73 -15.83 20.44
C THR A 116 -4.45 -17.15 19.76
N GLN A 117 -3.68 -17.13 18.69
CA GLN A 117 -3.21 -18.34 18.01
C GLN A 117 -1.74 -18.59 18.36
N ASP A 118 -1.41 -19.83 18.68
CA ASP A 118 -0.03 -20.23 18.97
C ASP A 118 0.91 -20.02 17.79
N GLY A 119 2.18 -19.82 18.07
CA GLY A 119 3.25 -19.88 17.08
C GLY A 119 3.61 -21.31 16.72
N ASN A 120 4.12 -21.49 15.50
CA ASN A 120 4.65 -22.78 15.05
C ASN A 120 6.04 -23.02 15.68
N PRO A 121 6.21 -24.03 16.54
CA PRO A 121 7.48 -24.28 17.24
C PRO A 121 8.60 -24.73 16.30
N ASP A 122 8.25 -25.26 15.13
CA ASP A 122 9.21 -25.75 14.13
C ASP A 122 9.62 -24.64 13.13
N SER A 123 9.01 -23.46 13.23
CA SER A 123 9.31 -22.33 12.35
C SER A 123 10.53 -21.55 12.84
N THR A 124 11.42 -21.20 11.91
CA THR A 124 12.51 -20.24 12.12
C THR A 124 12.11 -18.81 11.80
N ALA A 125 10.97 -18.62 11.12
CA ALA A 125 10.44 -17.31 10.75
C ALA A 125 9.75 -16.67 11.96
N GLU A 126 10.30 -15.57 12.45
CA GLU A 126 9.75 -14.88 13.64
C GLU A 126 8.52 -14.03 13.36
N GLY A 127 8.14 -13.85 12.10
CA GLY A 127 7.10 -12.99 11.58
C GLY A 127 6.09 -12.48 12.59
N SER A 128 6.15 -11.19 12.90
CA SER A 128 5.11 -10.48 13.66
C SER A 128 4.64 -9.26 12.92
N GLU A 129 5.41 -8.23 12.92
CA GLU A 129 5.23 -7.02 12.11
C GLU A 129 6.59 -6.40 11.84
N ILE A 130 6.69 -5.67 10.73
CA ILE A 130 7.85 -4.84 10.43
C ILE A 130 7.40 -3.42 10.11
N GLN A 131 8.25 -2.47 10.44
CA GLN A 131 8.14 -1.13 9.89
C GLN A 131 8.93 -1.09 8.58
N VAL A 132 8.32 -0.53 7.54
CA VAL A 132 8.95 -0.37 6.24
C VAL A 132 8.76 1.06 5.75
N ARG A 133 9.77 1.62 5.13
CA ARG A 133 9.65 2.88 4.41
C ARG A 133 9.47 2.62 2.92
N VAL A 134 8.25 2.78 2.46
CA VAL A 134 7.89 2.63 1.05
C VAL A 134 7.82 3.98 0.36
N GLY A 135 8.30 4.06 -0.87
CA GLY A 135 8.24 5.31 -1.63
C GLY A 135 8.11 5.12 -3.13
N THR A 136 8.06 6.24 -3.83
CA THR A 136 8.20 6.33 -5.28
C THR A 136 8.88 7.63 -5.67
N PHE A 137 9.62 7.58 -6.78
CA PHE A 137 10.30 8.74 -7.31
C PHE A 137 10.38 8.67 -8.83
N ASN A 138 9.68 9.58 -9.51
CA ASN A 138 9.93 9.86 -10.90
C ASN A 138 11.23 10.66 -11.00
N VAL A 139 12.29 10.02 -11.51
CA VAL A 139 13.64 10.60 -11.56
C VAL A 139 13.85 11.50 -12.77
N ARG A 140 12.83 11.73 -13.57
CA ARG A 140 12.84 12.47 -14.85
C ARG A 140 13.79 11.84 -15.87
N VAL A 141 13.30 11.55 -17.04
CA VAL A 141 14.10 11.05 -18.17
C VAL A 141 15.28 11.96 -18.48
N SER A 142 16.35 11.38 -19.00
CA SER A 142 17.50 12.15 -19.47
C SER A 142 17.11 13.00 -20.67
N SER A 143 17.20 14.31 -20.54
CA SER A 143 16.90 15.28 -21.59
C SER A 143 17.86 16.47 -21.51
N THR A 144 18.46 16.82 -22.62
CA THR A 144 19.30 18.03 -22.76
C THR A 144 18.44 19.32 -22.78
N ALA A 145 17.16 19.20 -23.11
CA ALA A 145 16.23 20.32 -23.09
C ALA A 145 15.91 20.83 -21.67
N ASP A 146 16.26 20.06 -20.62
CA ASP A 146 16.05 20.46 -19.23
C ASP A 146 17.12 21.48 -18.74
N GLY A 147 18.06 21.93 -19.60
CA GLY A 147 19.04 22.98 -19.31
C GLY A 147 19.89 22.66 -18.06
N GLU A 148 19.88 23.54 -17.05
CA GLU A 148 20.58 23.34 -15.76
C GLU A 148 20.09 22.12 -14.97
N ASN A 149 18.96 21.56 -15.34
CA ASN A 149 18.38 20.36 -14.79
C ASN A 149 18.59 19.12 -15.71
N ALA A 150 19.44 19.23 -16.75
CA ALA A 150 19.84 18.08 -17.55
C ALA A 150 20.45 16.99 -16.67
N TRP A 151 20.25 15.72 -17.05
CA TRP A 151 20.65 14.57 -16.24
C TRP A 151 22.08 14.64 -15.72
N ASP A 152 23.02 14.95 -16.57
CA ASP A 152 24.44 14.96 -16.18
C ASP A 152 24.77 16.02 -15.11
N LEU A 153 23.96 17.07 -14.99
CA LEU A 153 24.10 18.11 -13.98
C LEU A 153 23.36 17.80 -12.68
N ARG A 154 22.28 16.98 -12.73
CA ARG A 154 21.43 16.69 -11.57
C ARG A 154 21.57 15.28 -11.00
N LYS A 155 22.25 14.35 -11.66
CA LYS A 155 22.34 12.94 -11.24
C LYS A 155 22.81 12.76 -9.80
N THR A 156 23.77 13.58 -9.34
CA THR A 156 24.24 13.55 -7.95
C THR A 156 23.18 14.06 -6.97
N ARG A 157 22.34 15.03 -7.37
CA ARG A 157 21.20 15.50 -6.56
C ARG A 157 20.16 14.38 -6.37
N VAL A 158 19.92 13.58 -7.41
CA VAL A 158 19.01 12.41 -7.36
C VAL A 158 19.54 11.38 -6.35
N ILE A 159 20.82 11.02 -6.41
CA ILE A 159 21.45 10.08 -5.46
C ILE A 159 21.35 10.59 -4.02
N ARG A 160 21.61 11.88 -3.80
CA ARG A 160 21.49 12.51 -2.47
C ARG A 160 20.04 12.42 -1.96
N ALA A 161 19.06 12.69 -2.82
CA ALA A 161 17.65 12.60 -2.46
C ALA A 161 17.24 11.16 -2.09
N VAL A 162 17.65 10.16 -2.87
CA VAL A 162 17.39 8.75 -2.57
C VAL A 162 18.02 8.33 -1.23
N LYS A 163 19.28 8.74 -0.97
CA LYS A 163 19.97 8.44 0.29
C LYS A 163 19.32 9.14 1.49
N ASP A 164 18.87 10.38 1.32
CA ASP A 164 18.19 11.12 2.40
C ASP A 164 16.79 10.57 2.70
N CYS A 165 16.06 10.08 1.70
CA CYS A 165 14.77 9.42 1.89
C CYS A 165 14.90 8.05 2.57
N ASP A 166 16.01 7.35 2.38
CA ASP A 166 16.33 6.04 2.99
C ASP A 166 15.20 5.00 2.88
N PHE A 167 14.67 4.83 1.68
CA PHE A 167 13.59 3.87 1.41
C PHE A 167 14.02 2.43 1.75
N ASP A 168 13.10 1.62 2.26
CA ASP A 168 13.31 0.17 2.28
C ASP A 168 13.08 -0.44 0.90
N PHE A 169 12.03 0.05 0.22
CA PHE A 169 11.80 -0.20 -1.20
C PHE A 169 11.02 0.96 -1.84
N TRP A 170 11.24 1.18 -3.12
CA TRP A 170 10.63 2.29 -3.83
C TRP A 170 10.49 2.04 -5.33
N GLY A 171 9.45 2.65 -5.92
CA GLY A 171 9.20 2.65 -7.35
C GLY A 171 10.01 3.73 -8.06
N ILE A 172 10.66 3.35 -9.16
CA ILE A 172 11.39 4.26 -10.06
C ILE A 172 10.56 4.50 -11.30
N ASN A 173 10.39 5.76 -11.70
CA ASN A 173 9.81 6.13 -12.98
C ASN A 173 10.80 6.92 -13.82
N GLU A 174 10.68 6.82 -15.14
CA GLU A 174 11.49 7.51 -16.16
C GLU A 174 12.99 7.14 -16.17
N GLY A 175 13.33 5.93 -15.75
CA GLY A 175 14.69 5.43 -15.81
C GLY A 175 15.15 5.17 -17.27
N SER A 176 15.72 6.17 -17.97
CA SER A 176 16.44 5.93 -19.23
C SER A 176 17.71 5.10 -19.01
N ASN A 177 18.28 4.50 -20.06
CA ASN A 177 19.39 3.56 -19.93
C ASN A 177 20.57 4.11 -19.14
N ASN A 178 20.97 5.36 -19.40
CA ASN A 178 22.05 6.03 -18.69
C ASN A 178 21.69 6.28 -17.21
N ILE A 179 20.43 6.56 -16.91
CA ILE A 179 19.92 6.70 -15.54
C ILE A 179 19.97 5.36 -14.82
N GLN A 180 19.47 4.28 -15.46
CA GLN A 180 19.50 2.92 -14.90
C GLN A 180 20.92 2.51 -14.53
N THR A 181 21.87 2.69 -15.47
CA THR A 181 23.27 2.37 -15.24
C THR A 181 23.84 3.14 -14.06
N TYR A 182 23.59 4.45 -14.02
CA TYR A 182 24.11 5.32 -12.96
C TYR A 182 23.49 5.00 -11.58
N LEU A 183 22.16 4.85 -11.51
CA LEU A 183 21.48 4.50 -10.25
C LEU A 183 21.93 3.13 -9.74
N THR A 184 22.06 2.15 -10.62
CA THR A 184 22.50 0.81 -10.23
C THR A 184 23.92 0.85 -9.66
N GLU A 185 24.85 1.56 -10.30
CA GLU A 185 26.25 1.65 -9.83
C GLU A 185 26.37 2.42 -8.50
N GLU A 186 25.72 3.59 -8.39
CA GLU A 186 25.82 4.46 -7.22
C GLU A 186 25.09 3.94 -5.97
N LEU A 187 24.13 3.04 -6.17
CA LEU A 187 23.28 2.51 -5.10
C LEU A 187 23.52 1.02 -4.83
N LYS A 188 24.44 0.36 -5.54
CA LYS A 188 24.67 -1.09 -5.46
C LYS A 188 24.97 -1.63 -4.07
N GLU A 189 25.57 -0.83 -3.19
CA GLU A 189 25.88 -1.24 -1.83
C GLU A 189 24.64 -1.26 -0.90
N ILE A 190 23.60 -0.49 -1.25
CA ILE A 190 22.38 -0.32 -0.45
C ILE A 190 21.22 -1.09 -1.04
N TYR A 191 21.04 -0.98 -2.36
CA TYR A 191 19.87 -1.47 -3.07
C TYR A 191 20.20 -2.54 -4.12
N ASN A 192 19.28 -3.48 -4.28
CA ASN A 192 19.10 -4.21 -5.53
C ASN A 192 18.05 -3.46 -6.35
N ILE A 193 18.20 -3.41 -7.68
CA ILE A 193 17.26 -2.73 -8.56
C ILE A 193 16.89 -3.67 -9.71
N LYS A 194 15.58 -3.84 -9.92
CA LYS A 194 15.04 -4.57 -11.07
C LYS A 194 14.23 -3.63 -11.94
N TYR A 195 14.54 -3.57 -13.22
CA TYR A 195 13.86 -2.70 -14.18
C TYR A 195 12.96 -3.47 -15.13
N PHE A 196 11.89 -2.80 -15.53
CA PHE A 196 11.04 -3.15 -16.67
C PHE A 196 11.02 -1.97 -17.63
N SER A 197 11.43 -2.22 -18.88
CA SER A 197 11.33 -1.24 -19.96
C SER A 197 10.19 -1.64 -20.91
N PRO A 198 9.11 -0.86 -20.96
CA PRO A 198 8.01 -1.16 -21.89
C PRO A 198 8.41 -1.02 -23.37
N TYR A 199 9.59 -0.47 -23.65
CA TYR A 199 10.14 -0.26 -25.01
C TYR A 199 11.32 -1.18 -25.34
N ALA A 200 11.52 -2.27 -24.63
CA ALA A 200 12.75 -3.06 -24.67
C ALA A 200 13.13 -3.65 -26.05
N GLN A 201 12.21 -3.67 -27.02
CA GLN A 201 12.46 -4.29 -28.31
C GLN A 201 12.90 -3.32 -29.42
N ASP A 202 12.67 -2.01 -29.30
CA ASP A 202 12.98 -1.05 -30.36
C ASP A 202 14.17 -0.14 -30.09
N GLY A 203 14.81 -0.28 -28.94
CA GLY A 203 16.00 0.50 -28.58
C GLY A 203 15.76 2.01 -28.47
N LYS A 204 14.50 2.46 -28.62
CA LYS A 204 14.15 3.88 -28.63
C LYS A 204 13.69 4.31 -27.24
N GLY A 205 14.53 5.09 -26.57
CA GLY A 205 14.16 5.97 -25.46
C GLY A 205 13.44 5.31 -24.30
N ASN A 206 14.19 4.73 -23.42
CA ASN A 206 13.66 4.03 -22.27
C ASN A 206 13.12 4.97 -21.20
N LYS A 207 11.83 4.93 -20.98
CA LYS A 207 11.20 5.42 -19.75
C LYS A 207 10.88 4.21 -18.87
N ALA A 208 11.92 3.46 -18.46
CA ALA A 208 11.75 2.27 -17.65
C ALA A 208 11.14 2.62 -16.30
N GLN A 209 10.39 1.68 -15.79
CA GLN A 209 9.99 1.60 -14.39
C GLN A 209 10.91 0.61 -13.69
N GLY A 210 11.08 0.77 -12.40
CA GLY A 210 11.91 -0.13 -11.62
C GLY A 210 11.42 -0.26 -10.20
N LEU A 211 11.77 -1.38 -9.59
CA LEU A 211 11.64 -1.61 -8.17
C LEU A 211 13.04 -1.69 -7.58
N ALA A 212 13.37 -0.74 -6.71
CA ALA A 212 14.56 -0.77 -5.89
C ALA A 212 14.20 -1.21 -4.47
N TYR A 213 15.03 -2.04 -3.86
CA TYR A 213 14.81 -2.58 -2.52
C TYR A 213 16.14 -2.82 -1.81
N LYS A 214 16.18 -2.56 -0.49
CA LYS A 214 17.36 -2.80 0.35
C LYS A 214 17.82 -4.25 0.30
N LYS A 215 19.07 -4.50 0.59
CA LYS A 215 19.69 -5.83 0.66
C LYS A 215 19.09 -6.74 1.73
N SER A 216 18.35 -6.18 2.68
CA SER A 216 17.55 -6.91 3.67
C SER A 216 16.31 -7.60 3.09
N TYR A 217 16.06 -7.46 1.79
CA TYR A 217 14.95 -8.09 1.08
C TYR A 217 15.43 -8.98 -0.05
N THR A 218 14.66 -10.03 -0.31
CA THR A 218 14.80 -10.90 -1.49
C THR A 218 13.57 -10.74 -2.37
N LEU A 219 13.77 -10.53 -3.68
CA LEU A 219 12.70 -10.42 -4.68
C LEU A 219 12.40 -11.78 -5.31
N SER A 220 11.13 -12.16 -5.34
CA SER A 220 10.60 -13.30 -6.10
C SER A 220 9.39 -12.90 -6.94
N ASP A 221 8.89 -13.83 -7.74
CA ASP A 221 7.66 -13.68 -8.51
C ASP A 221 7.59 -12.35 -9.29
N TRP A 222 8.66 -12.07 -10.04
CA TRP A 222 8.76 -10.86 -10.84
C TRP A 222 7.95 -10.98 -12.11
N HIS A 223 6.96 -10.06 -12.28
CA HIS A 223 6.08 -9.95 -13.43
C HIS A 223 6.08 -8.53 -13.98
N TYR A 224 5.65 -8.39 -15.24
CA TYR A 224 5.41 -7.11 -15.89
C TYR A 224 4.29 -7.26 -16.94
N PHE A 225 3.67 -6.15 -17.27
CA PHE A 225 2.55 -6.13 -18.21
C PHE A 225 2.46 -4.76 -18.89
N TRP A 226 1.77 -4.72 -20.02
CA TRP A 226 1.52 -3.49 -20.78
C TRP A 226 0.08 -3.02 -20.59
N LEU A 227 -0.12 -1.69 -20.68
CA LEU A 227 -1.45 -1.07 -20.66
C LEU A 227 -2.04 -1.14 -22.07
N SER A 228 -2.56 -2.29 -22.43
CA SER A 228 -3.16 -2.59 -23.72
C SER A 228 -4.18 -3.72 -23.59
N ASP A 229 -4.90 -4.01 -24.66
CA ASP A 229 -5.84 -5.14 -24.73
C ASP A 229 -5.13 -6.51 -24.72
N THR A 230 -3.81 -6.52 -24.93
CA THR A 230 -2.95 -7.71 -24.85
C THR A 230 -1.84 -7.48 -23.82
N PRO A 231 -2.18 -7.42 -22.51
CA PRO A 231 -1.25 -6.94 -21.48
C PRO A 231 -0.03 -7.82 -21.24
N ASP A 232 -0.07 -9.08 -21.65
CA ASP A 232 1.03 -10.04 -21.45
C ASP A 232 2.02 -10.08 -22.63
N VAL A 233 1.77 -9.28 -23.67
CA VAL A 233 2.63 -9.14 -24.84
C VAL A 233 2.95 -7.67 -25.04
N MET A 234 4.19 -7.37 -25.47
CA MET A 234 4.57 -5.98 -25.75
C MET A 234 3.64 -5.38 -26.80
N SER A 235 2.87 -4.39 -26.39
CA SER A 235 1.85 -3.76 -27.22
C SER A 235 1.60 -2.34 -26.79
N GLN A 236 1.03 -1.56 -27.71
CA GLN A 236 0.49 -0.23 -27.47
C GLN A 236 -1.03 -0.32 -27.39
N ASN A 237 -1.66 0.58 -26.65
CA ASN A 237 -3.10 0.74 -26.77
C ASN A 237 -3.42 1.63 -27.97
N ASP A 238 -4.52 1.34 -28.64
CA ASP A 238 -5.03 2.11 -29.77
C ASP A 238 -6.01 3.21 -29.38
N ILE A 239 -6.11 3.51 -28.08
CA ILE A 239 -7.04 4.51 -27.59
C ILE A 239 -6.48 5.90 -27.90
N SER A 240 -7.11 6.55 -28.87
CA SER A 240 -6.97 7.93 -29.33
C SER A 240 -5.81 8.77 -28.78
N GLY A 241 -4.69 8.81 -29.50
CA GLY A 241 -3.68 9.84 -29.33
C GLY A 241 -2.58 9.59 -28.33
N ASP A 242 -2.64 8.54 -27.52
CA ASP A 242 -1.60 8.15 -26.55
C ASP A 242 -0.67 7.03 -27.10
N SER A 243 -0.79 6.71 -28.37
CA SER A 243 -0.02 5.68 -29.07
C SER A 243 1.50 5.97 -29.17
N LYS A 244 1.95 7.11 -28.69
CA LYS A 244 3.38 7.48 -28.69
C LYS A 244 4.22 6.76 -27.66
N TYR A 245 3.62 6.25 -26.58
CA TYR A 245 4.36 5.70 -25.46
C TYR A 245 3.75 4.37 -25.01
N ASN A 246 4.56 3.33 -25.03
CA ASN A 246 4.22 2.10 -24.32
C ASN A 246 4.20 2.38 -22.82
N ARG A 247 3.14 1.98 -22.17
CA ARG A 247 2.97 2.07 -20.71
C ARG A 247 2.73 0.69 -20.14
N GLY A 248 3.03 0.52 -18.89
CA GLY A 248 2.86 -0.76 -18.23
C GLY A 248 3.12 -0.69 -16.75
N GLY A 249 3.15 -1.84 -16.12
CA GLY A 249 3.53 -2.02 -14.74
C GLY A 249 4.49 -3.18 -14.57
N CYS A 250 5.23 -3.16 -13.49
CA CYS A 250 6.01 -4.30 -13.03
C CYS A 250 5.72 -4.56 -11.55
N CYS A 251 5.85 -5.81 -11.13
CA CYS A 251 5.55 -6.19 -9.76
C CYS A 251 6.35 -7.42 -9.33
N GLY A 252 6.38 -7.64 -8.02
CA GLY A 252 6.99 -8.83 -7.45
C GLY A 252 6.74 -8.92 -5.95
N VAL A 253 7.19 -10.00 -5.36
CA VAL A 253 7.08 -10.26 -3.92
C VAL A 253 8.45 -10.02 -3.27
N LEU A 254 8.51 -9.07 -2.36
CA LEU A 254 9.65 -8.83 -1.48
C LEU A 254 9.49 -9.65 -0.21
N THR A 255 10.48 -10.47 0.12
CA THR A 255 10.55 -11.18 1.40
C THR A 255 11.60 -10.49 2.27
N HIS A 256 11.21 -10.00 3.45
CA HIS A 256 12.15 -9.47 4.43
C HIS A 256 12.97 -10.62 5.01
N ASN A 257 14.29 -10.58 4.86
CA ASN A 257 15.18 -11.73 5.09
C ASN A 257 15.15 -12.23 6.55
N ASP A 258 15.06 -11.33 7.52
CA ASP A 258 15.11 -11.69 8.94
C ASP A 258 13.77 -12.22 9.48
N THR A 259 12.64 -11.69 8.97
CA THR A 259 11.31 -12.02 9.50
C THR A 259 10.52 -12.97 8.61
N GLY A 260 10.93 -13.15 7.35
CA GLY A 260 10.17 -13.92 6.36
C GLY A 260 8.88 -13.23 5.88
N ILE A 261 8.59 -12.00 6.33
CA ILE A 261 7.39 -11.26 5.92
C ILE A 261 7.45 -10.98 4.42
N LYS A 262 6.36 -11.32 3.73
CA LYS A 262 6.20 -11.14 2.30
C LYS A 262 5.31 -9.95 2.00
N ILE A 263 5.74 -9.13 1.05
CA ILE A 263 5.10 -7.90 0.62
C ILE A 263 5.03 -7.90 -0.91
N PHE A 264 3.84 -7.74 -1.47
CA PHE A 264 3.69 -7.55 -2.90
C PHE A 264 3.84 -6.06 -3.25
N VAL A 265 4.68 -5.75 -4.23
CA VAL A 265 4.91 -4.38 -4.68
C VAL A 265 4.68 -4.30 -6.19
N MET A 266 3.85 -3.35 -6.60
CA MET A 266 3.59 -3.01 -8.00
C MET A 266 4.04 -1.57 -8.26
N VAL A 267 4.78 -1.38 -9.35
CA VAL A 267 5.26 -0.07 -9.79
C VAL A 267 4.68 0.24 -11.17
N THR A 268 4.19 1.45 -11.36
CA THR A 268 3.68 1.90 -12.66
C THR A 268 4.13 3.31 -13.00
N HIS A 269 4.03 3.65 -14.28
CA HIS A 269 4.03 5.00 -14.81
C HIS A 269 2.80 5.16 -15.71
N GLY A 270 1.81 5.89 -15.22
CA GLY A 270 0.51 6.07 -15.84
C GLY A 270 0.59 6.73 -17.22
N ALA A 271 -0.43 6.54 -18.03
CA ALA A 271 -0.57 7.20 -19.32
C ALA A 271 -0.80 8.71 -19.15
N LEU A 272 -0.33 9.52 -20.12
CA LEU A 272 -0.56 10.97 -20.12
C LEU A 272 -1.99 11.33 -20.51
N ASN A 273 -2.65 10.47 -21.30
CA ASN A 273 -4.01 10.67 -21.76
C ASN A 273 -5.02 10.14 -20.73
N ASP A 274 -6.00 10.97 -20.36
CA ASP A 274 -7.05 10.64 -19.39
C ASP A 274 -7.86 9.42 -19.83
N VAL A 275 -8.24 9.35 -21.11
CA VAL A 275 -9.05 8.26 -21.64
C VAL A 275 -8.34 6.92 -21.48
N THR A 276 -7.04 6.88 -21.77
CA THR A 276 -6.21 5.68 -21.60
C THR A 276 -6.05 5.31 -20.13
N ARG A 277 -5.80 6.29 -19.25
CA ARG A 277 -5.71 6.03 -17.81
C ARG A 277 -6.98 5.41 -17.26
N ASP A 278 -8.13 5.96 -17.64
CA ASP A 278 -9.43 5.51 -17.15
C ASP A 278 -9.78 4.12 -17.69
N ALA A 279 -9.50 3.86 -18.98
CA ALA A 279 -9.74 2.58 -19.62
C ALA A 279 -8.96 1.43 -18.95
N PHE A 280 -7.70 1.67 -18.63
CA PHE A 280 -6.81 0.64 -18.05
C PHE A 280 -6.70 0.68 -16.52
N ALA A 281 -7.43 1.55 -15.82
CA ALA A 281 -7.38 1.62 -14.37
C ALA A 281 -7.71 0.28 -13.69
N LYS A 282 -8.69 -0.46 -14.21
CA LYS A 282 -9.09 -1.79 -13.70
C LYS A 282 -8.04 -2.87 -13.97
N LEU A 283 -7.20 -2.70 -14.97
CA LEU A 283 -6.16 -3.69 -15.30
C LEU A 283 -5.15 -3.84 -14.15
N TYR A 284 -4.77 -2.76 -13.48
CA TYR A 284 -3.88 -2.84 -12.31
C TYR A 284 -4.49 -3.68 -11.18
N VAL A 285 -5.79 -3.49 -10.92
CA VAL A 285 -6.53 -4.28 -9.92
C VAL A 285 -6.59 -5.76 -10.33
N GLN A 286 -6.81 -6.03 -11.61
CA GLN A 286 -6.82 -7.39 -12.15
C GLN A 286 -5.44 -8.05 -12.01
N LYS A 287 -4.38 -7.36 -12.40
CA LYS A 287 -3.00 -7.86 -12.32
C LYS A 287 -2.51 -8.03 -10.87
N GLU A 288 -2.95 -7.18 -9.93
CA GLU A 288 -2.67 -7.42 -8.51
C GLU A 288 -3.32 -8.72 -8.03
N LYS A 289 -4.58 -8.96 -8.36
CA LYS A 289 -5.26 -10.20 -8.00
C LYS A 289 -4.63 -11.45 -8.63
N GLU A 290 -4.14 -11.31 -9.88
CA GLU A 290 -3.48 -12.38 -10.62
C GLU A 290 -2.11 -12.73 -10.03
N TYR A 291 -1.28 -11.71 -9.75
CA TYR A 291 0.11 -11.89 -9.32
C TYR A 291 0.29 -11.90 -7.79
N ASN A 292 -0.75 -11.55 -7.03
CA ASN A 292 -0.80 -11.65 -5.58
C ASN A 292 -1.94 -12.57 -5.10
N PRO A 293 -2.05 -13.82 -5.60
CA PRO A 293 -3.16 -14.72 -5.27
C PRO A 293 -3.19 -15.10 -3.79
N LYS A 294 -2.05 -15.01 -3.10
CA LYS A 294 -1.92 -15.26 -1.66
C LYS A 294 -2.36 -14.10 -0.79
N GLY A 295 -2.63 -12.93 -1.38
CA GLY A 295 -3.15 -11.75 -0.68
C GLY A 295 -2.14 -11.14 0.30
N TYR A 296 -0.85 -11.18 -0.01
CA TYR A 296 0.17 -10.48 0.78
C TYR A 296 -0.16 -9.00 0.93
N PRO A 297 0.27 -8.33 2.00
CA PRO A 297 0.25 -6.87 2.06
C PRO A 297 0.79 -6.29 0.78
N SER A 298 0.05 -5.36 0.17
CA SER A 298 0.41 -4.89 -1.16
C SER A 298 0.57 -3.38 -1.20
N PHE A 299 1.54 -2.94 -2.02
CA PHE A 299 1.79 -1.54 -2.34
C PHE A 299 1.74 -1.34 -3.84
N PHE A 300 0.98 -0.35 -4.27
CA PHE A 300 0.92 0.11 -5.66
C PHE A 300 1.42 1.54 -5.71
N VAL A 301 2.60 1.75 -6.32
CA VAL A 301 3.33 3.01 -6.28
C VAL A 301 3.72 3.50 -7.66
N GLY A 302 3.92 4.79 -7.81
CA GLY A 302 4.43 5.39 -9.04
C GLY A 302 3.79 6.74 -9.36
N ASP A 303 4.24 7.30 -10.48
CA ASP A 303 3.61 8.43 -11.15
C ASP A 303 2.39 7.93 -11.94
N MET A 304 1.21 8.22 -11.42
CA MET A 304 -0.05 7.82 -12.06
C MET A 304 -0.47 8.77 -13.17
N ASN A 305 0.21 9.91 -13.34
CA ASN A 305 -0.19 11.00 -14.24
C ASN A 305 -1.67 11.41 -14.08
N ALA A 306 -2.23 11.23 -12.91
CA ALA A 306 -3.65 11.37 -12.60
C ALA A 306 -3.87 12.27 -11.39
N ALA A 307 -4.77 13.23 -11.47
CA ALA A 307 -5.20 14.03 -10.33
C ALA A 307 -6.00 13.19 -9.30
N PRO A 308 -6.08 13.64 -8.01
CA PRO A 308 -6.73 12.86 -6.95
C PRO A 308 -8.20 12.53 -7.17
N ASP A 309 -8.91 13.31 -7.96
CA ASP A 309 -10.34 13.20 -8.25
C ASP A 309 -10.64 12.58 -9.63
N SER A 310 -9.61 12.08 -10.33
CA SER A 310 -9.79 11.45 -11.63
C SER A 310 -10.54 10.12 -11.54
N PRO A 311 -11.23 9.67 -12.61
CA PRO A 311 -11.86 8.35 -12.64
C PRO A 311 -10.90 7.21 -12.34
N ALA A 312 -9.66 7.25 -12.86
CA ALA A 312 -8.64 6.24 -12.60
C ALA A 312 -8.30 6.12 -11.11
N THR A 313 -8.04 7.26 -10.42
CA THR A 313 -7.73 7.24 -8.99
C THR A 313 -8.92 6.79 -8.14
N ASN A 314 -10.15 7.03 -8.60
CA ASN A 314 -11.35 6.48 -7.96
C ASN A 314 -11.39 4.95 -8.04
N VAL A 315 -11.01 4.35 -9.19
CA VAL A 315 -10.89 2.89 -9.33
C VAL A 315 -9.82 2.35 -8.39
N TYR A 316 -8.66 3.01 -8.30
CA TYR A 316 -7.59 2.57 -7.39
C TYR A 316 -8.05 2.57 -5.93
N ARG A 317 -8.72 3.63 -5.48
CA ARG A 317 -9.25 3.74 -4.10
C ARG A 317 -10.37 2.76 -3.75
N GLN A 318 -11.04 2.18 -4.73
CA GLN A 318 -12.00 1.08 -4.47
C GLN A 318 -11.29 -0.23 -4.10
N HIS A 319 -10.00 -0.37 -4.43
CA HIS A 319 -9.24 -1.57 -4.20
C HIS A 319 -8.11 -1.40 -3.17
N TRP A 320 -7.41 -0.27 -3.20
CA TRP A 320 -6.36 0.12 -2.26
C TRP A 320 -6.78 1.37 -1.47
N LYS A 321 -6.09 1.61 -0.38
CA LYS A 321 -6.15 2.88 0.36
C LYS A 321 -5.04 3.81 -0.12
N ASP A 322 -5.31 5.11 -0.21
CA ASP A 322 -4.33 6.15 -0.54
C ASP A 322 -3.64 6.60 0.75
N VAL A 323 -2.32 6.41 0.84
CA VAL A 323 -1.55 6.76 2.04
C VAL A 323 -1.75 8.21 2.46
N TYR A 324 -1.76 9.15 1.51
CA TYR A 324 -1.98 10.57 1.82
C TYR A 324 -3.29 10.82 2.56
N LEU A 325 -4.37 10.14 2.17
CA LEU A 325 -5.68 10.29 2.79
C LEU A 325 -5.78 9.60 4.16
N GLU A 326 -5.03 8.53 4.36
CA GLU A 326 -5.11 7.68 5.55
C GLU A 326 -4.09 8.03 6.66
N ALA A 327 -3.02 8.75 6.33
CA ALA A 327 -1.97 9.11 7.30
C ALA A 327 -2.47 10.07 8.39
N GLY A 328 -3.53 10.83 8.10
CA GLY A 328 -4.04 11.89 8.97
C GLY A 328 -3.22 13.19 8.87
N ALA A 329 -3.89 14.33 8.93
CA ALA A 329 -3.30 15.64 8.63
C ALA A 329 -2.05 15.97 9.48
N ALA A 330 -2.02 15.54 10.74
CA ALA A 330 -0.88 15.79 11.64
C ALA A 330 0.39 15.00 11.25
N ASN A 331 0.27 13.97 10.43
CA ASN A 331 1.36 13.09 10.02
C ASN A 331 1.78 13.32 8.57
N ILE A 332 1.28 14.37 7.92
CA ILE A 332 1.64 14.75 6.56
C ILE A 332 2.72 15.82 6.61
N THR A 333 3.81 15.62 5.88
CA THR A 333 4.93 16.57 5.77
C THR A 333 5.22 16.87 4.30
N GLY A 334 5.59 18.11 4.03
CA GLY A 334 5.91 18.60 2.69
C GLY A 334 4.69 19.09 1.91
N PRO A 335 4.88 19.46 0.65
CA PRO A 335 3.84 20.05 -0.18
C PRO A 335 2.77 19.04 -0.61
N LEU A 336 1.61 19.58 -1.03
CA LEU A 336 0.54 18.78 -1.60
C LEU A 336 0.88 18.29 -3.02
N ALA A 337 1.45 19.18 -3.85
CA ALA A 337 1.87 18.82 -5.20
C ALA A 337 3.11 17.94 -5.17
N THR A 338 3.12 16.85 -5.94
CA THR A 338 4.28 15.98 -6.12
C THR A 338 5.07 16.35 -7.39
N TYR A 339 4.44 17.01 -8.34
CA TYR A 339 5.07 17.53 -9.56
C TYR A 339 5.39 19.03 -9.42
N ASN A 340 6.66 19.40 -9.58
CA ASN A 340 7.17 20.77 -9.48
C ASN A 340 7.60 21.35 -10.83
N GLY A 341 7.84 20.52 -11.87
CA GLY A 341 8.27 20.94 -13.21
C GLY A 341 9.61 21.68 -13.25
N PHE A 342 10.51 21.45 -12.30
CA PHE A 342 11.75 22.20 -12.05
C PHE A 342 11.52 23.70 -11.75
N ASN A 343 10.28 24.11 -11.53
CA ASN A 343 9.95 25.49 -11.25
C ASN A 343 10.07 25.78 -9.74
N LEU A 344 11.08 26.56 -9.35
CA LEU A 344 11.34 26.92 -7.95
C LEU A 344 10.25 27.83 -7.34
N SER A 345 9.40 28.42 -8.18
CA SER A 345 8.26 29.28 -7.80
C SER A 345 6.91 28.62 -8.06
N ALA A 346 6.87 27.30 -8.26
CA ALA A 346 5.62 26.57 -8.49
C ALA A 346 4.65 26.71 -7.30
N ASN A 347 3.35 26.74 -7.60
CA ASN A 347 2.33 26.63 -6.57
C ASN A 347 2.24 25.17 -6.10
N LEU A 348 2.88 24.88 -5.00
CA LEU A 348 2.98 23.53 -4.43
C LEU A 348 1.72 23.10 -3.63
N ASN A 349 0.73 23.98 -3.47
CA ASN A 349 -0.57 23.66 -2.87
C ASN A 349 -1.63 23.25 -3.91
N ASN A 350 -1.22 22.99 -5.16
CA ASN A 350 -2.11 22.58 -6.22
C ASN A 350 -2.36 21.06 -6.19
N ALA A 351 -3.55 20.65 -5.77
CA ALA A 351 -3.94 19.25 -5.71
C ALA A 351 -3.89 18.52 -7.06
N ALA A 352 -4.15 19.22 -8.18
CA ALA A 352 -4.07 18.65 -9.52
C ALA A 352 -2.64 18.24 -9.92
N LYS A 353 -1.64 18.68 -9.15
CA LYS A 353 -0.22 18.31 -9.31
C LYS A 353 0.24 17.24 -8.34
N ARG A 354 -0.66 16.66 -7.52
CA ARG A 354 -0.40 15.43 -6.77
C ARG A 354 -0.69 14.25 -7.70
N ILE A 355 0.31 13.78 -8.40
CA ILE A 355 0.19 12.77 -9.44
C ILE A 355 1.02 11.52 -9.16
N ASP A 356 1.88 11.55 -8.15
CA ASP A 356 2.60 10.41 -7.61
C ASP A 356 1.88 9.90 -6.37
N TYR A 357 1.78 8.55 -6.23
CA TYR A 357 0.98 7.93 -5.19
C TYR A 357 1.67 6.73 -4.57
N ILE A 358 1.30 6.49 -3.30
CA ILE A 358 1.51 5.24 -2.59
C ILE A 358 0.12 4.74 -2.19
N TYR A 359 -0.34 3.71 -2.88
CA TYR A 359 -1.54 2.97 -2.51
C TYR A 359 -1.15 1.70 -1.77
N TYR A 360 -2.01 1.22 -0.84
CA TYR A 360 -1.69 0.06 -0.03
C TYR A 360 -2.92 -0.78 0.35
N ARG A 361 -2.67 -2.06 0.69
CA ARG A 361 -3.61 -2.98 1.34
C ARG A 361 -2.89 -3.76 2.43
N ASN A 362 -3.63 -4.10 3.51
CA ASN A 362 -3.14 -4.91 4.62
C ASN A 362 -1.87 -4.36 5.30
N ALA A 363 -1.79 -3.03 5.39
CA ALA A 363 -0.75 -2.30 6.10
C ALA A 363 -1.38 -1.08 6.80
N LYS A 364 -0.59 -0.33 7.57
CA LYS A 364 -1.04 0.88 8.25
C LYS A 364 0.00 1.99 8.08
N PRO A 365 -0.38 3.17 7.55
CA PRO A 365 0.54 4.30 7.46
C PRO A 365 0.81 4.90 8.85
N VAL A 366 2.05 5.30 9.07
CA VAL A 366 2.49 6.09 10.22
C VAL A 366 2.55 7.57 9.85
N ASN A 367 3.02 7.85 8.64
CA ASN A 367 3.17 9.21 8.11
C ASN A 367 2.99 9.22 6.59
N TYR A 368 3.02 10.41 6.01
CA TYR A 368 3.23 10.66 4.57
C TYR A 368 4.18 11.84 4.41
N VAL A 369 5.18 11.71 3.57
CA VAL A 369 6.15 12.75 3.29
C VAL A 369 6.26 12.98 1.78
N CYS A 370 6.02 14.22 1.37
CA CYS A 370 6.42 14.73 0.06
C CYS A 370 7.74 15.48 0.26
N PHE A 371 8.85 14.89 -0.20
CA PHE A 371 10.20 15.32 0.15
C PHE A 371 10.71 16.38 -0.84
N ASP A 372 10.53 17.64 -0.51
CA ASP A 372 10.79 18.82 -1.36
C ASP A 372 12.17 19.47 -1.18
N LYS A 373 13.12 18.70 -0.62
CA LYS A 373 14.49 19.20 -0.37
C LYS A 373 15.21 19.57 -1.67
N LYS A 374 15.80 20.76 -1.67
CA LYS A 374 16.70 21.24 -2.71
C LYS A 374 18.15 20.86 -2.38
N TYR A 375 18.93 20.60 -3.42
CA TYR A 375 20.36 20.37 -3.35
C TYR A 375 21.05 21.40 -4.23
N ASP A 376 21.94 22.17 -3.63
CA ASP A 376 22.65 23.27 -4.32
C ASP A 376 21.66 24.29 -4.92
N GLY A 377 20.54 24.52 -4.21
CA GLY A 377 19.47 25.45 -4.61
C GLY A 377 18.46 24.92 -5.63
N LEU A 378 18.64 23.71 -6.16
CA LEU A 378 17.82 23.14 -7.24
C LEU A 378 17.17 21.81 -6.80
N TYR A 379 16.04 21.48 -7.44
CA TYR A 379 15.37 20.19 -7.23
C TYR A 379 16.13 19.04 -7.91
N PRO A 380 16.09 17.82 -7.37
CA PRO A 380 16.72 16.65 -7.98
C PRO A 380 15.97 16.13 -9.21
N SER A 381 14.66 16.37 -9.30
CA SER A 381 13.77 16.01 -10.40
C SER A 381 12.65 17.05 -10.54
N ASP A 382 11.91 17.00 -11.65
CA ASP A 382 10.64 17.73 -11.83
C ASP A 382 9.47 17.14 -11.01
N HIS A 383 9.70 16.00 -10.35
CA HIS A 383 8.87 15.43 -9.30
C HIS A 383 9.59 15.43 -7.96
N PHE A 384 8.83 15.40 -6.88
CA PHE A 384 9.35 15.12 -5.55
C PHE A 384 9.29 13.63 -5.26
N PRO A 385 10.32 13.02 -4.62
CA PRO A 385 10.13 11.72 -4.02
C PRO A 385 9.07 11.81 -2.93
N ILE A 386 8.19 10.82 -2.87
CA ILE A 386 7.24 10.66 -1.78
C ILE A 386 7.49 9.36 -1.05
N TYR A 387 7.26 9.34 0.27
CA TYR A 387 7.36 8.11 1.06
C TYR A 387 6.43 8.10 2.26
N SER A 388 6.28 6.92 2.81
CA SER A 388 5.57 6.69 4.05
C SER A 388 6.28 5.61 4.85
N ASP A 389 6.39 5.81 6.15
CA ASP A 389 6.66 4.76 7.10
C ASP A 389 5.36 3.98 7.33
N MET A 390 5.41 2.68 7.14
CA MET A 390 4.27 1.79 7.17
C MET A 390 4.51 0.65 8.16
N VAL A 391 3.48 0.25 8.89
CA VAL A 391 3.48 -0.99 9.66
C VAL A 391 2.86 -2.08 8.79
N VAL A 392 3.64 -3.11 8.51
CA VAL A 392 3.19 -4.31 7.76
C VAL A 392 3.12 -5.47 8.71
N LYS A 393 1.96 -6.12 8.76
CA LYS A 393 1.76 -7.34 9.56
C LYS A 393 1.86 -8.59 8.71
N VAL A 394 2.24 -9.67 9.37
CA VAL A 394 2.37 -10.98 8.74
C VAL A 394 1.05 -11.43 8.14
N THR A 395 1.09 -11.76 6.87
CA THR A 395 0.00 -12.49 6.20
C THR A 395 0.42 -13.95 6.06
N VAL A 396 -0.35 -14.85 6.64
CA VAL A 396 -0.12 -16.30 6.51
C VAL A 396 -0.48 -16.74 5.10
N GLU A 397 0.41 -17.50 4.49
CA GLU A 397 0.09 -18.19 3.23
C GLU A 397 -1.12 -19.12 3.45
N LYS A 398 -2.08 -19.10 2.54
CA LYS A 398 -3.27 -19.97 2.57
C LYS A 398 -2.91 -21.36 2.06
#